data_70b62373d722e7727c71f63c5caa6645
#
_entry.id   70b62373d722e7727c71f63c5caa6645
#
_cell.length_a   1.000
_cell.length_b   1.000
_cell.length_c   1.000
_cell.angle_alpha   90.00
_cell.angle_beta   90.00
_cell.angle_gamma   90.00
#
_symmetry.space_group_name_H-M   'P 1'
#
loop_
_entity.id
_entity.type
_entity.pdbx_description
1 polymer ?
#
loop_
_entity_poly.entity_id
_entity_poly.type
_entity_poly.pdbx_seq_one_letter_code
_entity_poly.pdbx_strand_id
1 'polypeptide(L)'
;DPNWNFENEWNGEDCYIFLNYTNASGALIASTTKELMLNNSPMNVHYFFISDRTTFANDIQGLKEDFDEIISSMSSDLQSHWSKHLHFIPQKTSSLNNWLEDALAGEDAIGIDRFQRIRETGYFGNPASFTGTYIHYLAHEALYYNYEFNALYEPDREYDEITVFDRTHYTGGWAATISQNVTFPSDEELLNYSGMSIELLRGCPDANMNYSDDGCDDYDRIARMFICDSDGSNCMEIAKWITPFDRQPHHLTDISPFLASLRPGGDKVVKFQESGWPNSLLTLKFRLYT
;
A
#
# COMPACT_ATOMS: atom_id res chain seq x y z
N ASP A 1 -14.91 16.57 -15.03
CA ASP A 1 -16.00 17.25 -14.35
C ASP A 1 -15.45 18.42 -13.52
N PRO A 2 -15.83 19.67 -13.79
CA PRO A 2 -15.31 20.83 -13.06
C PRO A 2 -15.78 20.90 -11.58
N ASN A 3 -16.71 20.05 -11.20
CA ASN A 3 -17.26 20.00 -9.83
C ASN A 3 -16.76 18.79 -9.03
N TRP A 4 -15.89 17.97 -9.61
CA TRP A 4 -15.36 16.83 -8.91
C TRP A 4 -14.46 17.28 -7.74
N ASN A 5 -14.70 16.73 -6.56
CA ASN A 5 -13.83 16.92 -5.40
C ASN A 5 -13.89 15.71 -4.46
N PHE A 6 -12.81 15.49 -3.73
CA PHE A 6 -12.68 14.34 -2.84
C PHE A 6 -13.75 14.26 -1.75
N GLU A 7 -14.20 15.39 -1.22
CA GLU A 7 -15.18 15.41 -0.13
C GLU A 7 -16.51 14.76 -0.55
N ASN A 8 -16.91 14.96 -1.81
CA ASN A 8 -18.18 14.47 -2.32
C ASN A 8 -18.09 13.11 -3.03
N GLU A 9 -16.93 12.83 -3.65
CA GLU A 9 -16.76 11.67 -4.56
C GLU A 9 -15.98 10.52 -3.91
N TRP A 10 -15.39 10.76 -2.74
CA TRP A 10 -14.71 9.72 -2.00
C TRP A 10 -15.70 8.65 -1.53
N ASN A 11 -15.46 7.40 -1.93
CA ASN A 11 -16.34 6.27 -1.59
C ASN A 11 -15.64 5.18 -0.73
N GLY A 12 -14.33 5.30 -0.50
CA GLY A 12 -13.55 4.32 0.26
C GLY A 12 -13.27 3.00 -0.47
N GLU A 13 -13.61 2.91 -1.76
CA GLU A 13 -13.43 1.71 -2.59
C GLU A 13 -12.51 1.96 -3.78
N ASP A 14 -12.51 3.19 -4.32
CA ASP A 14 -11.75 3.54 -5.50
C ASP A 14 -10.34 4.02 -5.19
N CYS A 15 -9.46 3.89 -6.17
CA CYS A 15 -8.13 4.49 -6.22
C CYS A 15 -8.13 5.69 -7.16
N TYR A 16 -7.27 6.65 -6.87
CA TYR A 16 -7.17 7.90 -7.60
C TYR A 16 -5.73 8.10 -8.04
N ILE A 17 -5.48 8.03 -9.35
CA ILE A 17 -4.15 8.16 -9.94
C ILE A 17 -4.05 9.52 -10.63
N PHE A 18 -3.13 10.36 -10.17
CA PHE A 18 -2.81 11.65 -10.76
C PHE A 18 -1.59 11.51 -11.65
N LEU A 19 -1.74 11.85 -12.92
CA LEU A 19 -0.73 11.73 -13.95
C LEU A 19 -0.27 13.13 -14.38
N ASN A 20 0.97 13.47 -14.05
CA ASN A 20 1.55 14.75 -14.42
C ASN A 20 2.24 14.65 -15.79
N TYR A 21 1.69 15.33 -16.77
CA TYR A 21 2.24 15.38 -18.11
C TYR A 21 3.44 16.33 -18.17
N THR A 22 4.62 15.75 -18.05
CA THR A 22 5.90 16.45 -18.09
C THR A 22 6.53 16.42 -19.50
N ASN A 23 7.63 17.12 -19.70
CA ASN A 23 8.41 16.98 -20.93
C ASN A 23 9.04 15.58 -21.07
N ALA A 24 9.33 14.92 -19.96
CA ALA A 24 9.88 13.57 -19.93
C ALA A 24 8.83 12.52 -20.28
N SER A 25 7.59 12.73 -19.83
CA SER A 25 6.46 11.84 -20.12
C SER A 25 5.85 12.00 -21.52
N GLY A 26 6.40 12.85 -22.36
CA GLY A 26 5.88 13.12 -23.71
C GLY A 26 5.84 11.93 -24.69
N ALA A 27 6.56 10.83 -24.38
CA ALA A 27 6.43 9.56 -25.11
C ALA A 27 5.10 8.81 -24.81
N LEU A 28 4.30 9.32 -23.94
CA LEU A 28 3.10 8.84 -23.35
C LEU A 28 1.92 8.64 -24.28
N ILE A 29 2.03 9.14 -25.47
CA ILE A 29 0.87 9.50 -26.27
C ILE A 29 0.76 8.61 -27.49
N ALA A 30 1.53 7.54 -27.52
CA ALA A 30 1.22 6.49 -28.47
C ALA A 30 -0.19 5.97 -28.15
N SER A 31 -1.07 5.92 -29.12
CA SER A 31 -2.44 5.43 -28.99
C SER A 31 -2.52 4.04 -28.34
N THR A 32 -1.55 3.17 -28.65
CA THR A 32 -1.39 1.85 -28.05
C THR A 32 -1.19 1.87 -26.54
N THR A 33 -0.53 2.88 -25.98
CA THR A 33 -0.32 2.99 -24.53
C THR A 33 -1.62 3.32 -23.79
N LYS A 34 -2.44 4.22 -24.33
CA LYS A 34 -3.75 4.61 -23.77
C LYS A 34 -4.73 3.45 -23.81
N GLU A 35 -4.78 2.73 -24.93
CA GLU A 35 -5.62 1.54 -25.06
C GLU A 35 -5.19 0.44 -24.07
N LEU A 36 -3.89 0.18 -23.93
CA LEU A 36 -3.37 -0.77 -22.94
C LEU A 36 -3.71 -0.35 -21.51
N MET A 37 -3.63 0.94 -21.19
CA MET A 37 -4.02 1.48 -19.92
C MET A 37 -5.49 1.14 -19.62
N LEU A 38 -6.42 1.48 -20.49
CA LEU A 38 -7.85 1.24 -20.28
C LEU A 38 -8.18 -0.26 -20.18
N ASN A 39 -7.57 -1.09 -21.04
CA ASN A 39 -7.84 -2.52 -21.09
C ASN A 39 -7.27 -3.30 -19.89
N ASN A 40 -6.24 -2.78 -19.23
CA ASN A 40 -5.58 -3.46 -18.12
C ASN A 40 -5.88 -2.80 -16.76
N SER A 41 -6.56 -1.68 -16.73
CA SER A 41 -6.89 -1.00 -15.48
C SER A 41 -8.03 -1.71 -14.75
N PRO A 42 -7.98 -1.76 -13.40
CA PRO A 42 -9.13 -2.19 -12.61
C PRO A 42 -10.29 -1.20 -12.76
N MET A 43 -11.52 -1.67 -12.55
CA MET A 43 -12.73 -0.86 -12.72
C MET A 43 -12.92 0.22 -11.64
N ASN A 44 -12.19 0.11 -10.54
CA ASN A 44 -12.27 1.04 -9.40
C ASN A 44 -11.10 2.01 -9.35
N VAL A 45 -10.62 2.47 -10.48
CA VAL A 45 -9.56 3.48 -10.59
C VAL A 45 -10.06 4.73 -11.31
N HIS A 46 -9.73 5.88 -10.76
CA HIS A 46 -9.90 7.18 -11.41
C HIS A 46 -8.54 7.69 -11.86
N TYR A 47 -8.47 8.20 -13.09
CA TYR A 47 -7.27 8.83 -13.63
C TYR A 47 -7.49 10.32 -13.81
N PHE A 48 -6.57 11.11 -13.28
CA PHE A 48 -6.54 12.56 -13.37
C PHE A 48 -5.33 12.98 -14.20
N PHE A 49 -5.58 13.59 -15.34
CA PHE A 49 -4.54 14.06 -16.24
C PHE A 49 -4.33 15.55 -16.00
N ILE A 50 -3.12 15.91 -15.58
CA ILE A 50 -2.67 17.26 -15.30
C ILE A 50 -1.38 17.50 -16.09
N SER A 51 -0.95 18.75 -16.25
CA SER A 51 0.31 19.05 -16.92
C SER A 51 0.98 20.26 -16.28
N ASP A 52 2.29 20.19 -16.08
CA ASP A 52 3.13 21.32 -15.66
C ASP A 52 3.74 22.10 -16.85
N ARG A 53 3.56 21.61 -18.07
CA ARG A 53 4.10 22.23 -19.28
C ARG A 53 3.44 23.59 -19.56
N THR A 54 4.13 24.43 -20.34
CA THR A 54 3.58 25.72 -20.78
C THR A 54 2.38 25.57 -21.73
N THR A 55 2.27 24.42 -22.38
CA THR A 55 1.21 24.04 -23.33
C THR A 55 0.07 23.24 -22.68
N PHE A 56 0.01 23.21 -21.36
CA PHE A 56 -0.86 22.34 -20.54
C PHE A 56 -2.30 22.19 -21.04
N ALA A 57 -2.94 23.31 -21.41
CA ALA A 57 -4.35 23.28 -21.84
C ALA A 57 -4.53 22.51 -23.17
N ASN A 58 -3.62 22.74 -24.13
CA ASN A 58 -3.66 22.02 -25.41
C ASN A 58 -3.26 20.55 -25.25
N ASP A 59 -2.29 20.27 -24.38
CA ASP A 59 -1.82 18.91 -24.10
C ASP A 59 -2.94 18.07 -23.51
N ILE A 60 -3.63 18.60 -22.49
CA ILE A 60 -4.75 17.93 -21.83
C ILE A 60 -5.96 17.79 -22.76
N GLN A 61 -6.24 18.79 -23.56
CA GLN A 61 -7.32 18.71 -24.55
C GLN A 61 -7.02 17.63 -25.61
N GLY A 62 -5.80 17.57 -26.13
CA GLY A 62 -5.39 16.53 -27.07
C GLY A 62 -5.46 15.13 -26.47
N LEU A 63 -5.02 14.97 -25.21
CA LEU A 63 -5.19 13.70 -24.48
C LEU A 63 -6.66 13.29 -24.38
N LYS A 64 -7.54 14.23 -24.05
CA LYS A 64 -8.97 13.96 -23.97
C LYS A 64 -9.54 13.47 -25.30
N GLU A 65 -9.20 14.15 -26.40
CA GLU A 65 -9.66 13.77 -27.74
C GLU A 65 -9.20 12.35 -28.12
N ASP A 66 -7.95 12.01 -27.82
CA ASP A 66 -7.39 10.67 -28.07
C ASP A 66 -8.11 9.59 -27.24
N PHE A 67 -8.39 9.84 -25.96
CA PHE A 67 -9.15 8.91 -25.11
C PHE A 67 -10.61 8.79 -25.58
N ASP A 68 -11.25 9.88 -25.93
CA ASP A 68 -12.62 9.88 -26.45
C ASP A 68 -12.73 9.01 -27.71
N GLU A 69 -11.73 9.08 -28.63
CA GLU A 69 -11.68 8.23 -29.82
C GLU A 69 -11.60 6.74 -29.45
N ILE A 70 -10.68 6.36 -28.56
CA ILE A 70 -10.51 4.98 -28.11
C ILE A 70 -11.80 4.48 -27.44
N ILE A 71 -12.36 5.26 -26.52
CA ILE A 71 -13.56 4.89 -25.75
C ILE A 71 -14.76 4.73 -26.69
N SER A 72 -14.87 5.55 -27.74
CA SER A 72 -15.97 5.46 -28.71
C SER A 72 -16.08 4.09 -29.38
N SER A 73 -14.98 3.35 -29.45
CA SER A 73 -14.94 1.99 -30.00
C SER A 73 -15.30 0.87 -29.01
N MET A 74 -15.44 1.20 -27.71
CA MET A 74 -15.73 0.24 -26.66
C MET A 74 -17.22 -0.06 -26.53
N SER A 75 -17.58 -1.04 -25.71
CA SER A 75 -18.98 -1.31 -25.37
C SER A 75 -19.61 -0.13 -24.61
N SER A 76 -20.93 0.01 -24.69
CA SER A 76 -21.68 1.08 -24.01
C SER A 76 -21.39 1.18 -22.52
N ASP A 77 -21.21 0.03 -21.88
CA ASP A 77 -20.93 -0.04 -20.44
C ASP A 77 -19.54 0.51 -20.12
N LEU A 78 -18.53 0.16 -20.92
CA LEU A 78 -17.18 0.70 -20.77
C LEU A 78 -17.11 2.19 -21.14
N GLN A 79 -17.87 2.65 -22.16
CA GLN A 79 -17.98 4.06 -22.47
C GLN A 79 -18.54 4.84 -21.26
N SER A 80 -19.64 4.35 -20.68
CA SER A 80 -20.25 4.95 -19.49
C SER A 80 -19.33 4.95 -18.29
N HIS A 81 -18.56 3.88 -18.09
CA HIS A 81 -17.60 3.76 -17.02
C HIS A 81 -16.48 4.77 -17.17
N TRP A 82 -15.73 4.71 -18.27
CA TRP A 82 -14.56 5.57 -18.47
C TRP A 82 -14.90 7.06 -18.58
N SER A 83 -16.10 7.41 -19.04
CA SER A 83 -16.55 8.81 -19.01
C SER A 83 -16.66 9.40 -17.61
N LYS A 84 -16.76 8.59 -16.57
CA LYS A 84 -16.84 8.99 -15.16
C LYS A 84 -15.49 8.86 -14.44
N HIS A 85 -14.58 8.03 -14.95
CA HIS A 85 -13.33 7.70 -14.28
C HIS A 85 -12.09 8.36 -14.90
N LEU A 86 -12.25 9.05 -16.06
CA LEU A 86 -11.17 9.85 -16.65
C LEU A 86 -11.43 11.33 -16.44
N HIS A 87 -10.52 12.02 -15.80
CA HIS A 87 -10.60 13.43 -15.46
C HIS A 87 -9.48 14.22 -16.14
N PHE A 88 -9.85 15.13 -17.01
CA PHE A 88 -8.92 15.97 -17.76
C PHE A 88 -8.92 17.36 -17.16
N ILE A 89 -7.81 17.76 -16.52
CA ILE A 89 -7.68 19.00 -15.76
C ILE A 89 -6.86 20.00 -16.58
N PRO A 90 -7.50 20.98 -17.23
CA PRO A 90 -6.80 21.97 -18.06
C PRO A 90 -6.22 23.09 -17.19
N GLN A 91 -5.47 22.71 -16.15
CA GLN A 91 -4.79 23.62 -15.24
C GLN A 91 -3.36 23.13 -15.02
N LYS A 92 -2.46 24.06 -14.66
CA LYS A 92 -1.12 23.69 -14.27
C LYS A 92 -1.10 23.05 -12.89
N THR A 93 -0.17 22.14 -12.68
CA THR A 93 0.10 21.56 -11.35
C THR A 93 0.25 22.64 -10.28
N SER A 94 0.99 23.72 -10.57
CA SER A 94 1.18 24.88 -9.69
C SER A 94 -0.09 25.73 -9.42
N SER A 95 -1.22 25.40 -10.02
CA SER A 95 -2.50 26.06 -9.78
C SER A 95 -3.46 25.18 -8.95
N LEU A 96 -3.01 24.01 -8.53
CA LEU A 96 -3.78 23.08 -7.71
C LEU A 96 -3.72 23.46 -6.24
N ASN A 97 -4.42 22.73 -5.40
CA ASN A 97 -4.30 22.88 -3.95
C ASN A 97 -2.86 22.56 -3.50
N ASN A 98 -2.35 23.29 -2.52
CA ASN A 98 -0.97 23.19 -2.05
C ASN A 98 -0.53 21.75 -1.79
N TRP A 99 -1.35 20.93 -1.14
CA TRP A 99 -0.99 19.54 -0.84
C TRP A 99 -0.81 18.67 -2.09
N LEU A 100 -1.61 18.90 -3.13
CA LEU A 100 -1.52 18.13 -4.37
C LEU A 100 -0.36 18.63 -5.24
N GLU A 101 -0.10 19.95 -5.23
CA GLU A 101 1.08 20.54 -5.85
C GLU A 101 2.35 19.96 -5.20
N ASP A 102 2.42 19.95 -3.86
CA ASP A 102 3.56 19.40 -3.11
C ASP A 102 3.74 17.90 -3.38
N ALA A 103 2.65 17.12 -3.40
CA ALA A 103 2.69 15.69 -3.64
C ALA A 103 3.11 15.32 -5.08
N LEU A 104 2.84 16.19 -6.06
CA LEU A 104 3.24 16.00 -7.45
C LEU A 104 4.59 16.64 -7.79
N ALA A 105 5.21 17.35 -6.84
CA ALA A 105 6.43 18.09 -7.09
C ALA A 105 7.60 17.13 -7.42
N GLY A 106 8.00 17.11 -8.69
CA GLY A 106 9.07 16.23 -9.17
C GLY A 106 8.61 14.86 -9.63
N GLU A 107 7.33 14.51 -9.39
CA GLU A 107 6.77 13.22 -9.72
C GLU A 107 6.06 13.22 -11.08
N ASP A 108 6.17 12.11 -11.82
CA ASP A 108 5.40 11.88 -13.04
C ASP A 108 3.97 11.40 -12.72
N ALA A 109 3.80 10.70 -11.63
CA ALA A 109 2.48 10.27 -11.17
C ALA A 109 2.46 9.91 -9.69
N ILE A 110 1.32 10.14 -9.05
CA ILE A 110 1.02 9.66 -7.70
C ILE A 110 -0.32 8.92 -7.68
N GLY A 111 -0.46 7.99 -6.74
CA GLY A 111 -1.71 7.33 -6.45
C GLY A 111 -2.20 7.65 -5.04
N ILE A 112 -3.52 7.76 -4.89
CA ILE A 112 -4.18 7.82 -3.59
C ILE A 112 -5.04 6.58 -3.47
N ASP A 113 -4.74 5.73 -2.50
CA ASP A 113 -5.48 4.50 -2.27
C ASP A 113 -6.79 4.76 -1.49
N ARG A 114 -7.63 3.74 -1.39
CA ARG A 114 -8.90 3.81 -0.65
C ARG A 114 -8.76 4.12 0.84
N PHE A 115 -7.54 4.10 1.36
CA PHE A 115 -7.21 4.45 2.75
C PHE A 115 -6.59 5.84 2.87
N GLN A 116 -6.69 6.66 1.81
CA GLN A 116 -6.16 8.02 1.73
C GLN A 116 -4.63 8.09 1.83
N ARG A 117 -3.92 7.04 1.43
CA ARG A 117 -2.46 7.07 1.39
C ARG A 117 -1.99 7.50 0.02
N ILE A 118 -1.03 8.42 0.01
CA ILE A 118 -0.38 8.90 -1.20
C ILE A 118 0.83 8.02 -1.49
N ARG A 119 0.98 7.62 -2.75
CA ARG A 119 2.08 6.80 -3.26
C ARG A 119 2.58 7.33 -4.59
N GLU A 120 3.89 7.30 -4.79
CA GLU A 120 4.45 7.40 -6.12
C GLU A 120 4.01 6.19 -6.95
N THR A 121 3.59 6.42 -8.19
CA THR A 121 3.11 5.35 -9.08
C THR A 121 4.03 5.13 -10.27
N GLY A 122 5.18 5.78 -10.27
CA GLY A 122 6.18 5.64 -11.30
C GLY A 122 5.84 6.36 -12.60
N TYR A 123 6.63 6.07 -13.60
CA TYR A 123 6.64 6.78 -14.88
C TYR A 123 5.48 6.36 -15.79
N PHE A 124 4.59 7.30 -16.04
CA PHE A 124 3.53 7.15 -17.03
C PHE A 124 4.08 7.36 -18.45
N GLY A 125 3.99 6.46 -19.31
CA GLY A 125 4.52 6.54 -20.70
C GLY A 125 5.39 5.37 -21.09
N ASN A 126 5.78 4.56 -20.13
CA ASN A 126 6.38 3.27 -20.41
C ASN A 126 5.27 2.23 -20.62
N PRO A 127 5.15 1.61 -21.82
CA PRO A 127 4.17 0.55 -22.06
C PRO A 127 4.26 -0.61 -21.06
N ALA A 128 5.45 -0.90 -20.53
CA ALA A 128 5.64 -1.89 -19.48
C ALA A 128 4.92 -1.52 -18.18
N SER A 129 4.65 -0.25 -17.94
CA SER A 129 3.90 0.22 -16.77
C SER A 129 2.46 -0.28 -16.73
N PHE A 130 1.90 -0.69 -17.86
CA PHE A 130 0.53 -1.19 -17.93
C PHE A 130 0.45 -2.71 -18.04
N THR A 131 1.55 -3.37 -18.38
CA THR A 131 1.61 -4.81 -18.58
C THR A 131 2.45 -5.54 -17.52
N GLY A 132 3.16 -4.80 -16.66
CA GLY A 132 4.11 -5.35 -15.71
C GLY A 132 3.93 -4.83 -14.30
N THR A 133 4.70 -3.84 -13.93
CA THR A 133 4.93 -3.54 -12.51
C THR A 133 4.69 -2.09 -12.08
N TYR A 134 4.38 -1.15 -12.99
CA TYR A 134 4.25 0.26 -12.59
C TYR A 134 2.79 0.70 -12.37
N ILE A 135 2.23 1.56 -13.17
CA ILE A 135 0.91 2.16 -12.87
C ILE A 135 -0.19 1.11 -12.73
N HIS A 136 -0.24 0.14 -13.64
CA HIS A 136 -1.24 -0.93 -13.56
C HIS A 136 -1.10 -1.74 -12.27
N TYR A 137 0.11 -2.16 -11.95
CA TYR A 137 0.41 -2.90 -10.73
C TYR A 137 0.09 -2.06 -9.49
N LEU A 138 0.52 -0.80 -9.45
CA LEU A 138 0.30 0.08 -8.30
C LEU A 138 -1.17 0.49 -8.14
N ALA A 139 -1.94 0.61 -9.22
CA ALA A 139 -3.39 0.80 -9.10
C ALA A 139 -4.06 -0.41 -8.45
N HIS A 140 -3.68 -1.63 -8.83
CA HIS A 140 -4.12 -2.84 -8.14
C HIS A 140 -3.63 -2.89 -6.70
N GLU A 141 -2.38 -2.57 -6.49
CA GLU A 141 -1.75 -2.63 -5.18
C GLU A 141 -2.26 -1.56 -4.22
N ALA A 142 -2.55 -0.36 -4.71
CA ALA A 142 -3.20 0.66 -3.92
C ALA A 142 -4.53 0.16 -3.34
N LEU A 143 -5.23 -0.74 -4.05
CA LEU A 143 -6.44 -1.39 -3.55
C LEU A 143 -6.17 -2.53 -2.57
N TYR A 144 -5.18 -3.37 -2.86
CA TYR A 144 -5.03 -4.66 -2.17
C TYR A 144 -3.87 -4.66 -1.18
N TYR A 145 -2.95 -3.73 -1.28
CA TYR A 145 -1.69 -3.77 -0.58
C TYR A 145 -1.82 -3.71 0.94
N ASN A 146 -2.69 -2.86 1.47
CA ASN A 146 -3.03 -2.80 2.88
C ASN A 146 -4.38 -3.48 3.17
N TYR A 147 -4.83 -4.30 2.23
CA TYR A 147 -6.11 -4.97 2.29
C TYR A 147 -6.26 -5.80 3.55
N GLU A 148 -5.22 -6.51 3.94
CA GLU A 148 -5.27 -7.41 5.08
C GLU A 148 -5.65 -6.67 6.36
N PHE A 149 -4.92 -5.60 6.74
CA PHE A 149 -5.25 -4.84 7.94
C PHE A 149 -6.65 -4.23 7.88
N ASN A 150 -6.93 -3.48 6.84
CA ASN A 150 -8.18 -2.71 6.79
C ASN A 150 -9.41 -3.59 6.51
N ALA A 151 -9.24 -4.73 5.84
CA ALA A 151 -10.33 -5.68 5.60
C ALA A 151 -10.64 -6.54 6.84
N LEU A 152 -9.65 -6.79 7.69
CA LEU A 152 -9.78 -7.63 8.87
C LEU A 152 -9.95 -6.82 10.16
N TYR A 153 -9.68 -5.51 10.11
CA TYR A 153 -9.83 -4.65 11.28
C TYR A 153 -11.30 -4.38 11.57
N GLU A 154 -11.74 -4.84 12.73
CA GLU A 154 -13.06 -4.61 13.27
C GLU A 154 -12.94 -3.58 14.43
N PRO A 155 -13.32 -2.30 14.21
CA PRO A 155 -13.06 -1.24 15.19
C PRO A 155 -13.80 -1.44 16.52
N ASP A 156 -14.94 -2.14 16.50
CA ASP A 156 -15.77 -2.38 17.69
C ASP A 156 -15.48 -3.73 18.38
N ARG A 157 -14.54 -4.52 17.83
CA ARG A 157 -14.17 -5.80 18.42
C ARG A 157 -13.17 -5.59 19.55
N GLU A 158 -13.53 -6.01 20.74
CA GLU A 158 -12.66 -5.94 21.91
C GLU A 158 -11.51 -6.96 21.81
N TYR A 159 -10.33 -6.55 22.23
CA TYR A 159 -9.15 -7.40 22.30
C TYR A 159 -8.18 -6.91 23.38
N ASP A 160 -7.43 -7.86 23.94
CA ASP A 160 -6.25 -7.57 24.72
C ASP A 160 -5.01 -7.52 23.84
N GLU A 161 -4.11 -6.56 24.09
CA GLU A 161 -2.91 -6.34 23.28
C GLU A 161 -1.65 -6.78 24.02
N ILE A 162 -0.79 -7.52 23.32
CA ILE A 162 0.59 -7.79 23.73
C ILE A 162 1.53 -7.15 22.72
N THR A 163 2.17 -6.07 23.10
CA THR A 163 3.19 -5.43 22.27
C THR A 163 4.51 -6.20 22.35
N VAL A 164 5.00 -6.66 21.21
CA VAL A 164 6.30 -7.33 21.07
C VAL A 164 7.39 -6.32 20.73
N PHE A 165 7.19 -5.58 19.67
CA PHE A 165 8.07 -4.49 19.24
C PHE A 165 7.23 -3.23 19.07
N ASP A 166 7.75 -2.10 19.51
CA ASP A 166 7.16 -0.79 19.33
C ASP A 166 8.19 0.14 18.68
N ARG A 167 7.99 0.45 17.39
CA ARG A 167 8.89 1.29 16.57
C ARG A 167 10.38 0.94 16.76
N THR A 168 10.65 -0.35 16.91
CA THR A 168 12.01 -0.83 17.14
C THR A 168 12.80 -0.76 15.84
N HIS A 169 13.95 -0.07 15.86
CA HIS A 169 14.84 -0.03 14.71
C HIS A 169 15.47 -1.40 14.49
N TYR A 170 15.04 -2.06 13.43
CA TYR A 170 15.48 -3.39 13.04
C TYR A 170 16.53 -3.28 11.95
N THR A 171 17.78 -3.58 12.32
CA THR A 171 18.94 -3.53 11.42
C THR A 171 19.79 -4.78 11.64
N GLY A 172 20.66 -5.05 10.68
CA GLY A 172 21.62 -6.14 10.82
C GLY A 172 22.23 -6.62 9.52
N GLY A 173 22.96 -7.72 9.59
CA GLY A 173 23.49 -8.44 8.43
C GLY A 173 22.40 -9.18 7.67
N TRP A 174 22.79 -9.93 6.65
CA TRP A 174 21.86 -10.74 5.86
C TRP A 174 21.01 -11.66 6.73
N ALA A 175 19.69 -11.57 6.55
CA ALA A 175 18.71 -12.34 7.30
C ALA A 175 18.85 -12.22 8.83
N ALA A 176 19.19 -11.02 9.31
CA ALA A 176 19.28 -10.77 10.76
C ALA A 176 17.97 -11.16 11.47
N THR A 177 18.10 -11.51 12.75
CA THR A 177 16.97 -11.85 13.60
C THR A 177 16.97 -10.92 14.80
N ILE A 178 15.79 -10.33 15.10
CA ILE A 178 15.53 -9.60 16.33
C ILE A 178 14.62 -10.45 17.22
N SER A 179 14.78 -10.36 18.53
CA SER A 179 13.97 -11.12 19.47
C SER A 179 13.57 -10.31 20.69
N GLN A 180 12.40 -10.64 21.25
CA GLN A 180 11.85 -10.01 22.45
C GLN A 180 11.20 -11.07 23.34
N ASN A 181 11.42 -10.94 24.66
CA ASN A 181 10.68 -11.71 25.64
C ASN A 181 9.29 -11.11 25.83
N VAL A 182 8.27 -11.94 25.82
CA VAL A 182 6.89 -11.53 26.04
C VAL A 182 6.23 -12.51 26.99
N THR A 183 5.27 -12.03 27.79
CA THR A 183 4.49 -12.88 28.69
C THR A 183 3.08 -12.99 28.12
N PHE A 184 2.67 -14.19 27.74
CA PHE A 184 1.28 -14.48 27.36
C PHE A 184 0.43 -14.74 28.60
N PRO A 185 -0.90 -14.54 28.51
CA PRO A 185 -1.82 -14.90 29.56
C PRO A 185 -1.63 -16.36 30.00
N SER A 186 -2.01 -16.67 31.23
CA SER A 186 -1.97 -18.03 31.75
C SER A 186 -2.88 -19.00 30.99
N ASP A 187 -2.72 -20.30 31.20
CA ASP A 187 -3.54 -21.31 30.52
C ASP A 187 -5.04 -21.11 30.75
N GLU A 188 -5.42 -20.72 31.97
CA GLU A 188 -6.82 -20.43 32.32
C GLU A 188 -7.36 -19.18 31.64
N GLU A 189 -6.55 -18.13 31.56
CA GLU A 189 -6.91 -16.88 30.87
C GLU A 189 -7.00 -17.08 29.35
N LEU A 190 -6.08 -17.86 28.75
CA LEU A 190 -6.10 -18.18 27.33
C LEU A 190 -7.38 -18.89 26.88
N LEU A 191 -8.09 -19.55 27.77
CA LEU A 191 -9.40 -20.17 27.49
C LEU A 191 -10.52 -19.15 27.24
N ASN A 192 -10.35 -17.91 27.67
CA ASN A 192 -11.36 -16.86 27.49
C ASN A 192 -11.28 -16.19 26.07
N TYR A 193 -10.21 -16.45 25.33
CA TYR A 193 -10.05 -15.85 24.00
C TYR A 193 -10.57 -16.78 22.90
N SER A 194 -11.36 -16.20 22.02
CA SER A 194 -11.95 -16.88 20.86
C SER A 194 -11.05 -16.86 19.62
N GLY A 195 -10.07 -15.95 19.58
CA GLY A 195 -9.19 -15.76 18.43
C GLY A 195 -7.94 -14.96 18.77
N MET A 196 -7.01 -14.96 17.83
CA MET A 196 -5.77 -14.21 17.93
C MET A 196 -5.28 -13.74 16.57
N SER A 197 -4.81 -12.51 16.50
CA SER A 197 -4.17 -11.96 15.29
C SER A 197 -2.82 -11.34 15.62
N ILE A 198 -1.99 -11.24 14.59
CA ILE A 198 -0.76 -10.43 14.59
C ILE A 198 -1.01 -9.17 13.80
N GLU A 199 -0.77 -8.03 14.43
CA GLU A 199 -0.63 -6.75 13.75
C GLU A 199 0.86 -6.50 13.49
N LEU A 200 1.23 -6.36 12.23
CA LEU A 200 2.60 -6.04 11.81
C LEU A 200 2.59 -4.75 11.00
N LEU A 201 3.23 -3.70 11.53
CA LEU A 201 3.61 -2.52 10.78
C LEU A 201 5.13 -2.51 10.64
N ARG A 202 5.60 -2.60 9.41
CA ARG A 202 7.02 -2.49 9.07
C ARG A 202 7.20 -1.20 8.29
N GLY A 203 7.77 -0.19 8.92
CA GLY A 203 8.01 1.10 8.30
C GLY A 203 9.45 1.30 7.85
N CYS A 204 9.66 2.30 7.01
CA CYS A 204 10.98 2.72 6.58
C CYS A 204 11.39 3.93 7.41
N PRO A 205 12.59 3.92 8.02
CA PRO A 205 13.01 5.03 8.87
C PRO A 205 13.46 6.23 8.04
N ASP A 206 12.91 7.42 8.33
CA ASP A 206 13.52 8.66 7.88
C ASP A 206 14.79 9.01 8.71
N ALA A 207 15.45 10.13 8.39
CA ALA A 207 16.63 10.58 9.11
C ALA A 207 16.37 10.86 10.61
N ASN A 208 15.12 11.04 11.02
CA ASN A 208 14.68 11.28 12.38
C ASN A 208 14.05 10.04 13.05
N MET A 209 14.17 8.89 12.42
CA MET A 209 13.58 7.62 12.88
C MET A 209 12.05 7.68 12.99
N ASN A 210 11.39 8.43 12.11
CA ASN A 210 9.95 8.34 11.92
C ASN A 210 9.62 7.36 10.79
N TYR A 211 8.38 6.89 10.76
CA TYR A 211 7.87 6.17 9.62
C TYR A 211 7.83 7.08 8.39
N SER A 212 8.40 6.58 7.30
CA SER A 212 8.44 7.25 6.01
C SER A 212 8.26 6.21 4.91
N ASP A 213 7.76 6.61 3.76
CA ASP A 213 7.78 5.78 2.56
C ASP A 213 9.13 5.91 1.83
N ASP A 214 9.85 7.01 2.09
CA ASP A 214 11.19 7.23 1.54
C ASP A 214 12.20 6.22 2.11
N GLY A 215 13.00 5.63 1.22
CA GLY A 215 14.08 4.72 1.60
C GLY A 215 13.65 3.33 2.02
N CYS A 216 12.43 2.92 1.66
CA CYS A 216 12.04 1.52 1.72
C CYS A 216 12.88 0.68 0.73
N ASP A 217 13.01 -0.62 1.01
CA ASP A 217 13.78 -1.54 0.17
C ASP A 217 13.09 -1.71 -1.20
N ASP A 218 13.85 -1.57 -2.29
CA ASP A 218 13.43 -1.78 -3.68
C ASP A 218 13.02 -3.23 -3.98
N TYR A 219 13.12 -4.13 -3.00
CA TYR A 219 12.88 -5.56 -3.18
C TYR A 219 11.83 -6.08 -2.20
N ASP A 220 11.05 -7.04 -2.67
CA ASP A 220 10.25 -7.88 -1.81
C ASP A 220 11.15 -8.79 -0.96
N ARG A 221 10.82 -8.89 0.33
CA ARG A 221 11.57 -9.71 1.29
C ARG A 221 10.63 -10.69 1.98
N ILE A 222 11.17 -11.83 2.35
CA ILE A 222 10.45 -12.77 3.19
C ILE A 222 10.64 -12.36 4.64
N ALA A 223 9.57 -11.96 5.31
CA ALA A 223 9.52 -11.75 6.75
C ALA A 223 8.88 -12.97 7.43
N ARG A 224 9.43 -13.41 8.56
CA ARG A 224 8.99 -14.58 9.33
C ARG A 224 8.90 -14.24 10.80
N MET A 225 7.93 -14.80 11.46
CA MET A 225 7.82 -14.69 12.91
C MET A 225 7.75 -16.07 13.56
N PHE A 226 8.46 -16.20 14.66
CA PHE A 226 8.54 -17.43 15.43
C PHE A 226 8.17 -17.15 16.90
N ILE A 227 7.49 -18.11 17.51
CA ILE A 227 7.37 -18.18 18.97
C ILE A 227 8.20 -19.35 19.45
N CYS A 228 9.04 -19.10 20.47
CA CYS A 228 9.93 -20.07 21.06
C CYS A 228 9.60 -20.22 22.54
N ASP A 229 10.11 -21.27 23.17
CA ASP A 229 10.12 -21.41 24.61
C ASP A 229 10.88 -20.25 25.29
N SER A 230 10.69 -20.06 26.58
CA SER A 230 11.29 -18.96 27.35
C SER A 230 12.83 -18.91 27.31
N ASP A 231 13.47 -20.03 27.03
CA ASP A 231 14.92 -20.11 26.82
C ASP A 231 15.37 -19.88 25.36
N GLY A 232 14.40 -19.56 24.49
CA GLY A 232 14.64 -19.35 23.06
C GLY A 232 14.78 -20.62 22.23
N SER A 233 14.52 -21.79 22.81
CA SER A 233 14.51 -23.08 22.10
C SER A 233 13.11 -23.41 21.53
N ASN A 234 12.98 -24.54 20.82
CA ASN A 234 11.72 -25.06 20.28
C ASN A 234 10.86 -24.00 19.55
N CYS A 235 11.49 -23.29 18.63
CA CYS A 235 10.81 -22.22 17.87
C CYS A 235 9.84 -22.81 16.85
N MET A 236 8.62 -22.27 16.81
CA MET A 236 7.59 -22.55 15.84
C MET A 236 7.35 -21.32 14.97
N GLU A 237 7.44 -21.44 13.63
CA GLU A 237 7.02 -20.37 12.71
C GLU A 237 5.50 -20.27 12.72
N ILE A 238 4.98 -19.10 13.07
CA ILE A 238 3.53 -18.87 13.19
C ILE A 238 2.99 -17.89 12.15
N ALA A 239 3.88 -17.09 11.53
CA ALA A 239 3.49 -16.20 10.46
C ALA A 239 4.64 -15.95 9.49
N LYS A 240 4.26 -15.66 8.25
CA LYS A 240 5.16 -15.35 7.15
C LYS A 240 4.51 -14.33 6.24
N TRP A 241 5.26 -13.30 5.88
CA TRP A 241 4.81 -12.23 4.99
C TRP A 241 5.81 -12.03 3.86
N ILE A 242 5.35 -11.38 2.80
CA ILE A 242 6.22 -10.77 1.79
C ILE A 242 6.16 -9.26 2.01
N THR A 243 7.31 -8.63 2.20
CA THR A 243 7.38 -7.17 2.26
C THR A 243 7.21 -6.60 0.86
N PRO A 244 6.64 -5.43 0.70
CA PRO A 244 6.42 -4.83 -0.61
C PRO A 244 7.65 -4.08 -1.09
N PHE A 245 7.64 -3.78 -2.39
CA PHE A 245 8.58 -2.85 -3.01
C PHE A 245 8.29 -1.42 -2.56
N ASP A 246 9.31 -0.68 -2.16
CA ASP A 246 9.30 0.78 -1.95
C ASP A 246 8.20 1.34 -1.02
N ARG A 247 7.66 0.53 -0.09
CA ARG A 247 6.58 1.02 0.77
C ARG A 247 6.41 0.26 2.07
N GLN A 248 5.58 0.82 2.95
CA GLN A 248 5.30 0.31 4.29
C GLN A 248 4.11 -0.67 4.27
N PRO A 249 4.30 -1.94 4.67
CA PRO A 249 3.20 -2.86 4.93
C PRO A 249 2.54 -2.61 6.27
N HIS A 250 1.23 -2.83 6.32
CA HIS A 250 0.46 -2.93 7.54
C HIS A 250 -0.45 -4.16 7.46
N HIS A 251 -0.09 -5.21 8.17
CA HIS A 251 -0.80 -6.49 8.14
C HIS A 251 -1.55 -6.73 9.44
N LEU A 252 -2.73 -7.32 9.32
CA LEU A 252 -3.46 -7.95 10.42
C LEU A 252 -3.72 -9.39 10.03
N THR A 253 -2.96 -10.32 10.58
CA THR A 253 -2.95 -11.73 10.17
C THR A 253 -3.62 -12.57 11.23
N ASP A 254 -4.70 -13.26 10.88
CA ASP A 254 -5.36 -14.21 11.77
C ASP A 254 -4.45 -15.43 12.03
N ILE A 255 -4.13 -15.63 13.30
CA ILE A 255 -3.36 -16.77 13.79
C ILE A 255 -4.12 -17.54 14.87
N SER A 256 -5.46 -17.42 14.90
CA SER A 256 -6.31 -18.13 15.86
C SER A 256 -6.04 -19.64 15.94
N PRO A 257 -5.70 -20.36 14.84
CA PRO A 257 -5.35 -21.77 14.91
C PRO A 257 -4.14 -22.10 15.82
N PHE A 258 -3.26 -21.11 16.05
CA PHE A 258 -2.09 -21.29 16.92
C PHE A 258 -2.37 -20.99 18.39
N LEU A 259 -3.55 -20.48 18.76
CA LEU A 259 -3.90 -20.12 20.14
C LEU A 259 -3.71 -21.32 21.09
N ALA A 260 -4.12 -22.51 20.68
CA ALA A 260 -3.92 -23.72 21.47
C ALA A 260 -2.43 -24.08 21.67
N SER A 261 -1.57 -23.72 20.73
CA SER A 261 -0.12 -23.99 20.78
C SER A 261 0.62 -23.04 21.71
N LEU A 262 0.01 -21.93 22.12
CA LEU A 262 0.57 -21.00 23.11
C LEU A 262 0.41 -21.51 24.55
N ARG A 263 -0.44 -22.51 24.78
CA ARG A 263 -0.61 -23.09 26.12
C ARG A 263 0.67 -23.81 26.54
N PRO A 264 1.06 -23.73 27.81
CA PRO A 264 0.29 -23.22 28.95
C PRO A 264 0.36 -21.70 29.20
N GLY A 265 0.79 -20.89 28.25
CA GLY A 265 0.99 -19.45 28.44
C GLY A 265 2.34 -19.10 29.06
N GLY A 266 2.41 -17.97 29.73
CA GLY A 266 3.61 -17.51 30.42
C GLY A 266 4.68 -16.96 29.48
N ASP A 267 5.92 -16.98 29.92
CA ASP A 267 7.02 -16.35 29.20
C ASP A 267 7.42 -17.11 27.92
N LYS A 268 7.53 -16.37 26.83
CA LYS A 268 7.94 -16.83 25.50
C LYS A 268 8.95 -15.87 24.89
N VAL A 269 9.74 -16.37 23.95
CA VAL A 269 10.60 -15.54 23.11
C VAL A 269 9.95 -15.43 21.72
N VAL A 270 9.62 -14.21 21.31
CA VAL A 270 9.19 -13.93 19.95
C VAL A 270 10.40 -13.50 19.12
N LYS A 271 10.59 -14.14 17.97
CA LYS A 271 11.66 -13.80 17.02
C LYS A 271 11.06 -13.33 15.72
N PHE A 272 11.62 -12.27 15.17
CA PHE A 272 11.30 -11.75 13.83
C PHE A 272 12.57 -11.79 12.99
N GLN A 273 12.44 -12.29 11.77
CA GLN A 273 13.53 -12.41 10.80
C GLN A 273 13.05 -11.96 9.44
N GLU A 274 13.88 -11.22 8.73
CA GLU A 274 13.62 -10.79 7.36
C GLU A 274 14.80 -11.16 6.47
N SER A 275 14.54 -11.65 5.24
CA SER A 275 15.60 -11.88 4.26
C SER A 275 16.15 -10.53 3.77
N GLY A 276 17.44 -10.51 3.40
CA GLY A 276 18.12 -9.28 3.00
C GLY A 276 18.85 -8.60 4.16
N TRP A 277 19.18 -7.34 4.00
CA TRP A 277 19.77 -6.47 5.02
C TRP A 277 18.70 -5.55 5.56
N PRO A 278 18.11 -5.85 6.71
CA PRO A 278 17.02 -5.04 7.23
C PRO A 278 17.51 -3.64 7.63
N ASN A 279 16.67 -2.65 7.30
CA ASN A 279 16.74 -1.30 7.83
C ASN A 279 15.30 -0.78 7.93
N SER A 280 14.62 -1.08 9.03
CA SER A 280 13.19 -0.75 9.17
C SER A 280 12.83 -0.41 10.61
N LEU A 281 11.72 0.29 10.78
CA LEU A 281 11.04 0.43 12.05
C LEU A 281 9.97 -0.65 12.17
N LEU A 282 10.06 -1.48 13.19
CA LEU A 282 9.18 -2.62 13.40
C LEU A 282 8.23 -2.35 14.56
N THR A 283 6.92 -2.40 14.30
CA THR A 283 5.88 -2.52 15.32
C THR A 283 5.17 -3.84 15.10
N LEU A 284 5.16 -4.69 16.13
CA LEU A 284 4.53 -5.99 16.11
C LEU A 284 3.76 -6.21 17.41
N LYS A 285 2.50 -6.58 17.25
CA LYS A 285 1.58 -6.79 18.38
C LYS A 285 0.77 -8.06 18.17
N PHE A 286 0.43 -8.71 19.26
CA PHE A 286 -0.66 -9.70 19.28
C PHE A 286 -1.95 -9.03 19.73
N ARG A 287 -3.05 -9.41 19.10
CA ARG A 287 -4.41 -9.09 19.54
C ARG A 287 -5.11 -10.37 19.91
N LEU A 288 -5.58 -10.47 21.12
CA LEU A 288 -6.30 -11.61 21.67
C LEU A 288 -7.77 -11.22 21.81
N TYR A 289 -8.65 -11.86 21.07
CA TYR A 289 -10.08 -11.50 20.99
C TYR A 289 -10.90 -12.34 21.97
N THR A 290 -11.73 -11.67 22.73
CA THR A 290 -12.68 -12.30 23.67
C THR A 290 -13.95 -12.78 22.98
#